data_33921e192f0810675bc5828007d81258
#
_entry.id   33921e192f0810675bc5828007d81258
#
_cell.length_a   1.000
_cell.length_b   1.000
_cell.length_c   1.000
_cell.angle_alpha   90.00
_cell.angle_beta   90.00
_cell.angle_gamma   90.00
#
_symmetry.space_group_name_H-M   'P 1'
#
loop_
_entity.id
_entity.type
_entity.pdbx_description
1 polymer ?
#
loop_
_entity_poly.entity_id
_entity_poly.type
_entity_poly.pdbx_seq_one_letter_code
_entity_poly.pdbx_strand_id
1 'polypeptide(L)'
;MLAGDRRYVFARRVITRPADAGGEDHEAVGADEFAQRRERGDFMAWWSEHDLDYGLPRGLLDDLAAGSRVVANVSRGAIGDIARQVATVRVVEITASPDLLAARLENRGRESAGAVAGRLARRGAAAPPGISVTTIMNDGTPAEGISRFVEAISV
;
A
#
# COMPACT_ATOMS: atom_id res chain seq x y z
N MET A 1 10.77 -5.70 16.45
CA MET A 1 9.72 -5.83 15.42
C MET A 1 8.54 -4.95 15.82
N LEU A 2 7.97 -4.13 14.92
CA LEU A 2 6.87 -3.19 15.26
C LEU A 2 5.52 -3.87 15.51
N ALA A 3 5.38 -5.17 15.19
CA ALA A 3 4.20 -5.96 15.51
C ALA A 3 4.12 -6.14 17.04
N GLY A 4 3.30 -5.33 17.70
CA GLY A 4 3.16 -5.24 19.16
C GLY A 4 3.47 -3.86 19.74
N ASP A 5 4.04 -2.96 18.96
CA ASP A 5 4.16 -1.55 19.35
C ASP A 5 2.83 -0.85 19.08
N ARG A 6 2.12 -0.52 20.16
CA ARG A 6 0.79 0.13 20.10
C ARG A 6 0.77 1.50 19.43
N ARG A 7 1.93 2.08 19.16
CA ARG A 7 2.03 3.34 18.41
C ARG A 7 1.74 3.16 16.92
N TYR A 8 1.79 1.92 16.41
CA TYR A 8 1.59 1.61 15.01
C TYR A 8 0.38 0.74 14.78
N VAL A 9 -0.48 1.16 13.87
CA VAL A 9 -1.61 0.39 13.33
C VAL A 9 -1.30 0.04 11.88
N PHE A 10 -1.17 -1.25 11.60
CA PHE A 10 -1.02 -1.74 10.22
C PHE A 10 -2.41 -1.93 9.62
N ALA A 11 -2.73 -1.14 8.62
CA ALA A 11 -4.04 -1.17 7.99
C ALA A 11 -4.30 -2.51 7.31
N ARG A 12 -5.36 -3.20 7.72
CA ARG A 12 -5.89 -4.35 7.01
C ARG A 12 -6.82 -3.84 5.92
N ARG A 13 -6.43 -4.04 4.66
CA ARG A 13 -7.21 -3.58 3.51
C ARG A 13 -8.43 -4.46 3.28
N VAL A 14 -9.50 -3.86 2.76
CA VAL A 14 -10.66 -4.56 2.20
C VAL A 14 -10.42 -4.72 0.70
N ILE A 15 -10.47 -5.94 0.18
CA ILE A 15 -10.13 -6.21 -1.23
C ILE A 15 -11.14 -7.17 -1.85
N THR A 16 -11.55 -6.92 -3.09
CA THR A 16 -12.40 -7.84 -3.87
C THR A 16 -11.58 -9.03 -4.42
N ARG A 17 -10.76 -9.64 -3.59
CA ARG A 17 -9.88 -10.75 -3.90
C ARG A 17 -10.15 -11.89 -2.93
N PRO A 18 -10.16 -13.16 -3.37
CA PRO A 18 -10.32 -14.31 -2.47
C PRO A 18 -9.31 -14.30 -1.33
N ALA A 19 -9.74 -14.71 -0.13
CA ALA A 19 -8.90 -14.69 1.07
C ALA A 19 -7.67 -15.61 0.96
N ASP A 20 -7.79 -16.69 0.21
CA ASP A 20 -6.74 -17.70 -0.03
C ASP A 20 -5.78 -17.36 -1.17
N ALA A 21 -5.97 -16.21 -1.86
CA ALA A 21 -5.10 -15.79 -2.96
C ALA A 21 -3.67 -15.41 -2.52
N GLY A 22 -3.40 -15.38 -1.22
CA GLY A 22 -2.08 -15.07 -0.66
C GLY A 22 -1.66 -13.62 -0.80
N GLY A 23 -0.42 -13.33 -0.42
CA GLY A 23 0.23 -12.02 -0.59
C GLY A 23 0.13 -11.10 0.62
N GLU A 24 -1.02 -11.02 1.27
CA GLU A 24 -1.24 -10.21 2.49
C GLU A 24 -2.47 -10.69 3.25
N ASP A 25 -2.51 -10.40 4.54
CA ASP A 25 -3.75 -10.52 5.33
C ASP A 25 -4.67 -9.34 4.98
N HIS A 26 -5.80 -9.64 4.34
CA HIS A 26 -6.79 -8.66 3.94
C HIS A 26 -8.20 -9.16 4.29
N GLU A 27 -9.14 -8.26 4.36
CA GLU A 27 -10.56 -8.59 4.43
C GLU A 27 -11.08 -8.83 3.00
N ALA A 28 -11.43 -10.07 2.70
CA ALA A 28 -11.96 -10.44 1.39
C ALA A 28 -13.47 -10.18 1.34
N VAL A 29 -13.91 -9.45 0.32
CA VAL A 29 -15.34 -9.16 0.07
C VAL A 29 -15.69 -9.38 -1.41
N GLY A 30 -16.97 -9.57 -1.69
CA GLY A 30 -17.46 -9.55 -3.07
C GLY A 30 -17.55 -8.14 -3.65
N ALA A 31 -17.60 -8.03 -4.97
CA ALA A 31 -17.72 -6.73 -5.67
C ALA A 31 -18.97 -5.93 -5.23
N ASP A 32 -20.10 -6.60 -5.08
CA ASP A 32 -21.36 -5.96 -4.66
C ASP A 32 -21.26 -5.43 -3.22
N GLU A 33 -20.68 -6.19 -2.31
CA GLU A 33 -20.44 -5.77 -0.94
C GLU A 33 -19.49 -4.58 -0.88
N PHE A 34 -18.40 -4.62 -1.66
CA PHE A 34 -17.46 -3.51 -1.73
C PHE A 34 -18.15 -2.23 -2.23
N ALA A 35 -18.98 -2.32 -3.28
CA ALA A 35 -19.72 -1.20 -3.81
C ALA A 35 -20.68 -0.59 -2.76
N GLN A 36 -21.42 -1.42 -2.02
CA GLN A 36 -22.29 -0.98 -0.95
C GLN A 36 -21.53 -0.27 0.18
N ARG A 37 -20.38 -0.82 0.59
CA ARG A 37 -19.53 -0.19 1.62
C ARG A 37 -18.99 1.16 1.16
N ARG A 38 -18.58 1.26 -0.12
CA ARG A 38 -18.14 2.51 -0.72
C ARG A 38 -19.25 3.57 -0.70
N GLU A 39 -20.47 3.20 -1.09
CA GLU A 39 -21.63 4.11 -1.08
C GLU A 39 -22.00 4.59 0.32
N ARG A 40 -21.86 3.74 1.34
CA ARG A 40 -22.06 4.12 2.74
C ARG A 40 -20.93 4.98 3.33
N GLY A 41 -19.81 5.14 2.61
CA GLY A 41 -18.65 5.89 3.11
C GLY A 41 -17.83 5.12 4.15
N ASP A 42 -17.84 3.78 4.11
CA ASP A 42 -17.10 2.92 5.05
C ASP A 42 -15.58 2.97 4.83
N PHE A 43 -15.11 3.60 3.75
CA PHE A 43 -13.70 3.74 3.43
C PHE A 43 -13.24 5.19 3.58
N MET A 44 -12.07 5.39 4.18
CA MET A 44 -11.37 6.68 4.12
C MET A 44 -10.74 6.91 2.73
N ALA A 45 -10.35 5.84 2.05
CA ALA A 45 -9.86 5.88 0.68
C ALA A 45 -10.12 4.55 0.00
N TRP A 46 -10.34 4.58 -1.31
CA TRP A 46 -10.49 3.38 -2.12
C TRP A 46 -9.94 3.64 -3.54
N TRP A 47 -9.57 2.58 -4.23
CA TRP A 47 -9.09 2.63 -5.62
C TRP A 47 -9.30 1.28 -6.29
N SER A 48 -9.33 1.28 -7.63
CA SER A 48 -9.39 0.07 -8.46
C SER A 48 -8.05 -0.10 -9.17
N GLU A 49 -7.51 -1.31 -9.16
CA GLU A 49 -6.26 -1.65 -9.85
C GLU A 49 -6.26 -3.16 -10.17
N HIS A 50 -5.88 -3.53 -11.41
CA HIS A 50 -5.80 -4.93 -11.86
C HIS A 50 -7.12 -5.72 -11.67
N ASP A 51 -8.24 -5.12 -12.04
CA ASP A 51 -9.59 -5.69 -11.93
C ASP A 51 -10.02 -6.03 -10.48
N LEU A 52 -9.35 -5.43 -9.50
CA LEU A 52 -9.70 -5.54 -8.09
C LEU A 52 -9.94 -4.16 -7.49
N ASP A 53 -10.84 -4.11 -6.52
CA ASP A 53 -11.07 -2.93 -5.70
C ASP A 53 -10.41 -3.08 -4.35
N TYR A 54 -9.84 -1.97 -3.88
CA TYR A 54 -9.09 -1.87 -2.62
C TYR A 54 -9.67 -0.75 -1.78
N GLY A 55 -9.91 -1.00 -0.50
CA GLY A 55 -10.41 -0.01 0.44
C GLY A 55 -9.58 0.05 1.72
N LEU A 56 -9.36 1.25 2.23
CA LEU A 56 -8.87 1.51 3.58
C LEU A 56 -10.08 1.81 4.48
N PRO A 57 -10.32 1.02 5.52
CA PRO A 57 -11.45 1.25 6.43
C PRO A 57 -11.44 2.65 7.04
N ARG A 58 -12.61 3.27 7.14
CA ARG A 58 -12.77 4.61 7.72
C ARG A 58 -12.34 4.68 9.18
N GLY A 59 -12.46 3.59 9.94
CA GLY A 59 -12.04 3.51 11.34
C GLY A 59 -10.55 3.83 11.58
N LEU A 60 -9.70 3.76 10.53
CA LEU A 60 -8.30 4.19 10.61
C LEU A 60 -8.15 5.68 10.94
N LEU A 61 -9.18 6.50 10.66
CA LEU A 61 -9.20 7.91 11.07
C LEU A 61 -9.33 8.06 12.59
N ASP A 62 -10.03 7.15 13.25
CA ASP A 62 -10.16 7.14 14.71
C ASP A 62 -8.82 6.74 15.36
N ASP A 63 -8.10 5.78 14.77
CA ASP A 63 -6.75 5.40 15.20
C ASP A 63 -5.78 6.59 15.09
N LEU A 64 -5.84 7.33 13.99
CA LEU A 64 -5.04 8.54 13.80
C LEU A 64 -5.40 9.63 14.82
N ALA A 65 -6.70 9.85 15.08
CA ALA A 65 -7.18 10.80 16.08
C ALA A 65 -6.74 10.43 17.49
N ALA A 66 -6.60 9.13 17.77
CA ALA A 66 -6.06 8.61 19.04
C ALA A 66 -4.53 8.73 19.14
N GLY A 67 -3.85 9.28 18.12
CA GLY A 67 -2.40 9.49 18.10
C GLY A 67 -1.58 8.31 17.59
N SER A 68 -2.21 7.29 17.05
CA SER A 68 -1.52 6.17 16.41
C SER A 68 -0.92 6.58 15.05
N ARG A 69 0.13 5.90 14.64
CA ARG A 69 0.69 5.97 13.29
C ARG A 69 0.11 4.84 12.46
N VAL A 70 -0.67 5.18 11.44
CA VAL A 70 -1.24 4.19 10.53
C VAL A 70 -0.26 3.92 9.40
N VAL A 71 0.04 2.65 9.19
CA VAL A 71 0.88 2.15 8.08
C VAL A 71 -0.01 1.39 7.11
N ALA A 72 -0.08 1.85 5.87
CA ALA A 72 -0.93 1.26 4.85
C ALA A 72 -0.18 1.04 3.54
N ASN A 73 -0.43 -0.11 2.91
CA ASN A 73 0.01 -0.35 1.53
C ASN A 73 -1.05 0.22 0.58
N VAL A 74 -0.67 1.18 -0.26
CA VAL A 74 -1.59 1.90 -1.14
C VAL A 74 -1.05 2.03 -2.56
N SER A 75 -1.94 2.24 -3.53
CA SER A 75 -1.52 2.65 -4.86
C SER A 75 -1.11 4.13 -4.86
N ARG A 76 -0.22 4.50 -5.77
CA ARG A 76 0.20 5.91 -5.91
C ARG A 76 -0.96 6.86 -6.20
N GLY A 77 -1.96 6.38 -6.96
CA GLY A 77 -3.15 7.16 -7.27
C GLY A 77 -3.99 7.52 -6.05
N ALA A 78 -3.98 6.69 -5.00
CA ALA A 78 -4.76 6.93 -3.80
C ALA A 78 -4.10 7.92 -2.81
N ILE A 79 -2.79 8.21 -2.98
CA ILE A 79 -2.03 9.05 -2.03
C ILE A 79 -2.65 10.45 -1.92
N GLY A 80 -3.07 11.06 -3.04
CA GLY A 80 -3.68 12.39 -3.04
C GLY A 80 -4.99 12.45 -2.26
N ASP A 81 -5.82 11.42 -2.38
CA ASP A 81 -7.11 11.34 -1.68
C ASP A 81 -6.91 11.17 -0.17
N ILE A 82 -5.94 10.36 0.22
CA ILE A 82 -5.55 10.18 1.61
C ILE A 82 -5.01 11.49 2.19
N ALA A 83 -4.12 12.15 1.48
CA ALA A 83 -3.48 13.39 1.93
C ALA A 83 -4.46 14.55 2.14
N ARG A 84 -5.64 14.51 1.50
CA ARG A 84 -6.70 15.52 1.76
C ARG A 84 -7.46 15.29 3.06
N GLN A 85 -7.35 14.10 3.66
CA GLN A 85 -8.13 13.71 4.85
C GLN A 85 -7.31 13.71 6.13
N VAL A 86 -5.98 13.68 6.03
CA VAL A 86 -5.09 13.55 7.20
C VAL A 86 -4.04 14.66 7.20
N ALA A 87 -3.64 15.09 8.39
CA ALA A 87 -2.73 16.23 8.54
C ALA A 87 -1.31 15.96 8.02
N THR A 88 -0.85 14.72 8.09
CA THR A 88 0.51 14.35 7.70
C THR A 88 0.52 13.01 7.00
N VAL A 89 1.13 12.98 5.81
CA VAL A 89 1.41 11.75 5.05
C VAL A 89 2.90 11.69 4.77
N ARG A 90 3.49 10.53 5.02
CA ARG A 90 4.83 10.17 4.56
C ARG A 90 4.72 8.97 3.63
N VAL A 91 5.38 9.03 2.51
CA VAL A 91 5.41 7.93 1.55
C VAL A 91 6.74 7.21 1.67
N VAL A 92 6.69 5.91 1.88
CA VAL A 92 7.86 5.03 1.78
C VAL A 92 7.73 4.24 0.49
N GLU A 93 8.54 4.60 -0.49
CA GLU A 93 8.61 3.89 -1.76
C GLU A 93 9.62 2.75 -1.65
N ILE A 94 9.13 1.51 -1.71
CA ILE A 94 9.98 0.32 -1.72
C ILE A 94 10.21 -0.09 -3.17
N THR A 95 11.45 -0.06 -3.60
CA THR A 95 11.85 -0.42 -4.95
C THR A 95 13.04 -1.38 -4.95
N ALA A 96 13.48 -1.84 -6.12
CA ALA A 96 14.69 -2.63 -6.30
C ALA A 96 15.36 -2.22 -7.63
N SER A 97 16.57 -2.70 -7.88
CA SER A 97 17.24 -2.53 -9.16
C SER A 97 16.38 -3.08 -10.31
N PRO A 98 16.47 -2.51 -11.52
CA PRO A 98 15.65 -2.93 -12.66
C PRO A 98 15.74 -4.44 -12.94
N ASP A 99 16.94 -5.00 -12.88
CA ASP A 99 17.20 -6.42 -13.15
C ASP A 99 16.53 -7.32 -12.11
N LEU A 100 16.63 -6.96 -10.84
CA LEU A 100 16.01 -7.70 -9.75
C LEU A 100 14.48 -7.59 -9.78
N LEU A 101 13.94 -6.45 -10.18
CA LEU A 101 12.50 -6.29 -10.36
C LEU A 101 11.98 -7.15 -11.50
N ALA A 102 12.68 -7.17 -12.64
CA ALA A 102 12.33 -8.02 -13.77
C ALA A 102 12.30 -9.50 -13.35
N ALA A 103 13.36 -9.98 -12.70
CA ALA A 103 13.45 -11.36 -12.21
C ALA A 103 12.34 -11.69 -11.18
N ARG A 104 12.02 -10.79 -10.28
CA ARG A 104 10.95 -11.00 -9.28
C ARG A 104 9.55 -11.01 -9.91
N LEU A 105 9.32 -10.24 -10.96
CA LEU A 105 8.05 -10.22 -11.69
C LEU A 105 7.87 -11.48 -12.53
N GLU A 106 8.93 -11.96 -13.22
CA GLU A 106 8.93 -13.23 -13.94
C GLU A 106 8.60 -14.41 -13.01
N ASN A 107 9.23 -14.48 -11.83
CA ASN A 107 8.99 -15.54 -10.84
C ASN A 107 7.57 -15.52 -10.24
N ARG A 108 6.86 -14.40 -10.28
CA ARG A 108 5.45 -14.32 -9.80
C ARG A 108 4.45 -14.89 -10.79
N GLY A 109 4.82 -15.11 -12.05
CA GLY A 109 4.00 -15.79 -13.08
C GLY A 109 2.67 -15.10 -13.41
N ARG A 110 2.43 -13.86 -12.95
CA ARG A 110 1.13 -13.16 -13.03
C ARG A 110 1.07 -12.05 -14.08
N GLU A 111 2.19 -11.71 -14.71
CA GLU A 111 2.23 -10.59 -15.65
C GLU A 111 3.01 -10.93 -16.94
N SER A 112 2.49 -10.43 -18.08
CA SER A 112 3.22 -10.48 -19.34
C SER A 112 4.41 -9.49 -19.33
N ALA A 113 5.43 -9.74 -20.15
CA ALA A 113 6.59 -8.85 -20.30
C ALA A 113 6.19 -7.39 -20.62
N GLY A 114 5.08 -7.16 -21.32
CA GLY A 114 4.53 -5.84 -21.61
C GLY A 114 3.96 -5.13 -20.37
N ALA A 115 3.33 -5.87 -19.47
CA ALA A 115 2.81 -5.34 -18.20
C ALA A 115 3.95 -4.94 -17.26
N VAL A 116 5.04 -5.71 -17.25
CA VAL A 116 6.28 -5.41 -16.52
C VAL A 116 6.91 -4.11 -17.02
N ALA A 117 7.05 -3.95 -18.35
CA ALA A 117 7.60 -2.74 -18.97
C ALA A 117 6.72 -1.51 -18.68
N GLY A 118 5.40 -1.64 -18.74
CA GLY A 118 4.45 -0.58 -18.38
C GLY A 118 4.51 -0.18 -16.91
N ARG A 119 4.78 -1.11 -15.99
CA ARG A 119 4.96 -0.83 -14.56
C ARG A 119 6.29 -0.12 -14.29
N LEU A 120 7.35 -0.49 -14.97
CA LEU A 120 8.65 0.18 -14.92
C LEU A 120 8.57 1.60 -15.47
N ALA A 121 7.84 1.82 -16.56
CA ALA A 121 7.60 3.15 -17.13
C ALA A 121 6.76 4.06 -16.21
N ARG A 122 5.80 3.51 -15.45
CA ARG A 122 4.98 4.25 -14.48
C ARG A 122 5.72 4.66 -13.20
N ARG A 123 7.01 4.34 -13.05
CA ARG A 123 7.86 4.80 -11.95
C ARG A 123 7.96 6.33 -11.84
N GLY A 124 7.58 7.06 -12.89
CA GLY A 124 7.65 8.53 -12.94
C GLY A 124 6.46 9.30 -12.34
N ALA A 125 5.40 8.63 -11.84
CA ALA A 125 4.34 9.35 -11.16
C ALA A 125 4.87 9.77 -9.77
N ALA A 126 5.32 11.02 -9.67
CA ALA A 126 5.77 11.62 -8.42
C ALA A 126 4.61 11.65 -7.41
N ALA A 127 4.93 11.52 -6.12
CA ALA A 127 3.96 11.81 -5.08
C ALA A 127 3.45 13.25 -5.24
N PRO A 128 2.21 13.55 -4.81
CA PRO A 128 1.69 14.91 -4.86
C PRO A 128 2.65 15.91 -4.21
N PRO A 129 2.72 17.17 -4.72
CA PRO A 129 3.58 18.18 -4.14
C PRO A 129 3.37 18.36 -2.64
N GLY A 130 4.46 18.52 -1.89
CA GLY A 130 4.41 18.71 -0.44
C GLY A 130 4.40 17.41 0.39
N ILE A 131 4.33 16.23 -0.25
CA ILE A 131 4.42 14.95 0.47
C ILE A 131 5.88 14.47 0.50
N SER A 132 6.37 14.18 1.71
CA SER A 132 7.71 13.60 1.91
C SER A 132 7.74 12.16 1.40
N VAL A 133 8.73 11.85 0.55
CA VAL A 133 8.97 10.51 0.02
C VAL A 133 10.34 10.01 0.46
N THR A 134 10.37 8.83 1.08
CA THR A 134 11.61 8.11 1.39
C THR A 134 11.67 6.87 0.49
N THR A 135 12.71 6.75 -0.31
CA THR A 135 12.90 5.58 -1.18
C THR A 135 13.82 4.56 -0.53
N ILE A 136 13.37 3.31 -0.47
CA ILE A 136 14.13 2.17 0.04
C ILE A 136 14.46 1.23 -1.12
N MET A 137 15.75 1.00 -1.35
CA MET A 137 16.24 -0.03 -2.25
C MET A 137 16.20 -1.39 -1.54
N ASN A 138 15.34 -2.30 -2.02
CA ASN A 138 15.17 -3.64 -1.46
C ASN A 138 15.88 -4.68 -2.33
N ASP A 139 17.19 -4.51 -2.52
CA ASP A 139 18.05 -5.39 -3.33
C ASP A 139 18.68 -6.53 -2.50
N GLY A 140 18.60 -6.42 -1.18
CA GLY A 140 19.16 -7.39 -0.25
C GLY A 140 18.16 -8.43 0.23
N THR A 141 18.43 -8.96 1.42
CA THR A 141 17.58 -9.93 2.09
C THR A 141 16.28 -9.30 2.60
N PRO A 142 15.21 -10.10 2.82
CA PRO A 142 14.00 -9.59 3.47
C PRO A 142 14.24 -8.93 4.82
N ALA A 143 15.18 -9.44 5.61
CA ALA A 143 15.52 -8.87 6.92
C ALA A 143 16.11 -7.46 6.82
N GLU A 144 16.99 -7.22 5.84
CA GLU A 144 17.54 -5.88 5.57
C GLU A 144 16.46 -4.92 5.08
N GLY A 145 15.57 -5.39 4.19
CA GLY A 145 14.43 -4.59 3.73
C GLY A 145 13.50 -4.18 4.88
N ILE A 146 13.20 -5.10 5.79
CA ILE A 146 12.41 -4.83 6.99
C ILE A 146 13.11 -3.82 7.90
N SER A 147 14.40 -3.96 8.15
CA SER A 147 15.17 -3.02 8.99
C SER A 147 15.12 -1.60 8.44
N ARG A 148 15.37 -1.41 7.14
CA ARG A 148 15.30 -0.11 6.45
C ARG A 148 13.89 0.49 6.51
N PHE A 149 12.86 -0.36 6.36
CA PHE A 149 11.48 0.10 6.45
C PHE A 149 11.15 0.58 7.86
N VAL A 150 11.51 -0.20 8.89
CA VAL A 150 11.30 0.17 10.29
C VAL A 150 12.00 1.50 10.62
N GLU A 151 13.24 1.69 10.17
CA GLU A 151 13.98 2.93 10.33
C GLU A 151 13.24 4.11 9.67
N ALA A 152 12.79 3.95 8.42
CA ALA A 152 12.09 5.00 7.68
C ALA A 152 10.77 5.45 8.32
N ILE A 153 10.03 4.56 9.00
CA ILE A 153 8.76 4.91 9.65
C ILE A 153 8.91 5.31 11.13
N SER A 154 10.09 5.14 11.72
CA SER A 154 10.35 5.44 13.14
C SER A 154 10.73 6.90 13.39
N VAL A 155 11.00 7.67 12.35
CA VAL A 155 11.43 9.07 12.40
C VAL A 155 10.29 10.03 12.64
#